data_eedcae36e32b76f5d14c38736b009f26
#
_entry.id   eedcae36e32b76f5d14c38736b009f26
#
_cell.length_a   1.000
_cell.length_b   1.000
_cell.length_c   1.000
_cell.angle_alpha   90.00
_cell.angle_beta   90.00
_cell.angle_gamma   90.00
#
_symmetry.space_group_name_H-M   'P 1'
#
loop_
_entity.id
_entity.type
_entity.pdbx_description
1 polymer ?
#
loop_
_entity_poly.entity_id
_entity_poly.type
_entity_poly.pdbx_seq_one_letter_code
_entity_poly.pdbx_strand_id
1 'polypeptide(L)'
;MEKQYNGPSPAKFWIWFNPAGHKTGGWAFILNRVTALGLTFYLSLHLVILGLLAKGPSGYDSFLKLARSPLFTFGELLVVAAGILHGLNGIRIILTTFGVGVTRQKQLFFGLLGISVIVILVFGLRMFNI
;
A
#
# COMPACT_ATOMS: atom_id res chain seq x y z
N MET A 1 -1.11 22.90 35.86
CA MET A 1 -0.78 21.45 35.79
C MET A 1 -0.64 21.10 34.33
N GLU A 2 0.59 21.05 33.88
CA GLU A 2 0.93 20.59 32.51
C GLU A 2 0.65 19.09 32.44
N LYS A 3 -0.30 18.66 31.61
CA LYS A 3 -0.52 17.22 31.36
C LYS A 3 0.72 16.71 30.64
N GLN A 4 1.57 16.04 31.37
CA GLN A 4 2.71 15.31 30.83
C GLN A 4 2.20 14.36 29.77
N TYR A 5 2.52 14.62 28.51
CA TYR A 5 2.15 13.79 27.39
C TYR A 5 2.90 12.46 27.48
N ASN A 6 2.24 11.45 28.02
CA ASN A 6 2.74 10.08 28.03
C ASN A 6 2.50 9.41 26.66
N GLY A 7 3.05 10.01 25.61
CA GLY A 7 3.09 9.37 24.30
C GLY A 7 3.98 8.13 24.32
N PRO A 8 3.74 7.15 23.43
CA PRO A 8 4.58 5.97 23.35
C PRO A 8 6.02 6.38 23.06
N SER A 9 6.95 5.81 23.83
CA SER A 9 8.39 6.04 23.67
C SER A 9 8.82 5.76 22.22
N PRO A 10 9.53 6.68 21.55
CA PRO A 10 10.02 6.48 20.18
C PRO A 10 10.96 5.27 20.02
N ALA A 11 11.49 4.75 21.12
CA ALA A 11 12.35 3.57 21.15
C ALA A 11 11.62 2.25 20.87
N LYS A 12 10.29 2.22 20.91
CA LYS A 12 9.52 0.99 20.63
C LYS A 12 9.07 0.97 19.18
N PHE A 13 9.94 0.54 18.28
CA PHE A 13 9.68 0.39 16.83
C PHE A 13 8.37 -0.31 16.51
N TRP A 14 7.98 -1.36 17.25
CA TRP A 14 6.74 -2.10 17.06
C TRP A 14 5.46 -1.30 17.29
N ILE A 15 5.51 -0.22 18.08
CA ILE A 15 4.34 0.66 18.27
C ILE A 15 3.93 1.34 16.97
N TRP A 16 4.87 1.55 16.04
CA TRP A 16 4.63 2.16 14.75
C TRP A 16 3.80 1.29 13.81
N PHE A 17 3.74 -0.01 14.06
CA PHE A 17 2.99 -1.00 13.28
C PHE A 17 1.82 -1.63 14.06
N ASN A 18 1.70 -1.35 15.35
CA ASN A 18 0.62 -1.92 16.17
C ASN A 18 -0.65 -1.08 16.04
N PRO A 19 -1.73 -1.61 15.41
CA PRO A 19 -2.99 -0.91 15.25
C PRO A 19 -3.83 -0.81 16.54
N ALA A 20 -3.50 -1.58 17.58
CA ALA A 20 -4.28 -1.64 18.81
C ALA A 20 -4.32 -0.28 19.52
N GLY A 21 -5.52 0.21 19.80
CA GLY A 21 -5.75 1.49 20.48
C GLY A 21 -5.65 2.74 19.60
N HIS A 22 -5.37 2.61 18.29
CA HIS A 22 -5.32 3.76 17.40
C HIS A 22 -6.71 4.16 16.88
N LYS A 23 -6.97 5.48 16.86
CA LYS A 23 -8.13 6.06 16.15
C LYS A 23 -7.95 5.90 14.64
N THR A 24 -9.00 6.18 13.87
CA THR A 24 -9.03 6.06 12.38
C THR A 24 -7.79 6.68 11.69
N GLY A 25 -7.28 7.80 12.20
CA GLY A 25 -6.05 8.43 11.68
C GLY A 25 -4.80 7.58 11.86
N GLY A 26 -4.68 6.85 12.98
CA GLY A 26 -3.56 5.92 13.22
C GLY A 26 -3.61 4.71 12.29
N TRP A 27 -4.79 4.16 12.04
CA TRP A 27 -4.97 3.09 11.06
C TRP A 27 -4.57 3.52 9.65
N ALA A 28 -5.04 4.69 9.22
CA ALA A 28 -4.68 5.26 7.92
C ALA A 28 -3.17 5.49 7.78
N PHE A 29 -2.52 5.91 8.87
CA PHE A 29 -1.07 6.11 8.91
C PHE A 29 -0.29 4.79 8.78
N ILE A 30 -0.70 3.74 9.51
CA ILE A 30 -0.07 2.42 9.44
C ILE A 30 -0.27 1.83 8.04
N LEU A 31 -1.49 1.88 7.50
CA LEU A 31 -1.80 1.41 6.16
C LEU A 31 -0.89 2.07 5.12
N ASN A 32 -0.72 3.39 5.21
CA ASN A 32 0.14 4.12 4.28
C ASN A 32 1.60 3.69 4.34
N ARG A 33 2.13 3.39 5.53
CA ARG A 33 3.51 2.92 5.72
C ARG A 33 3.72 1.50 5.22
N VAL A 34 2.81 0.58 5.57
CA VAL A 34 2.90 -0.82 5.14
C VAL A 34 2.84 -0.90 3.62
N THR A 35 1.90 -0.17 3.00
CA THR A 35 1.79 -0.14 1.54
C THR A 35 3.01 0.52 0.89
N ALA A 36 3.58 1.59 1.47
CA ALA A 36 4.81 2.22 0.97
C ALA A 36 6.01 1.26 1.00
N LEU A 37 6.19 0.51 2.10
CA LEU A 37 7.26 -0.48 2.20
C LEU A 37 7.08 -1.60 1.18
N GLY A 38 5.85 -2.11 1.00
CA GLY A 38 5.54 -3.11 -0.01
C GLY A 38 5.84 -2.63 -1.43
N LEU A 39 5.45 -1.39 -1.76
CA LEU A 39 5.73 -0.78 -3.06
C LEU A 39 7.24 -0.55 -3.29
N THR A 40 7.97 -0.12 -2.27
CA THR A 40 9.43 0.07 -2.35
C THR A 40 10.13 -1.28 -2.60
N PHE A 41 9.73 -2.31 -1.89
CA PHE A 41 10.25 -3.66 -2.11
C PHE A 41 9.95 -4.17 -3.53
N TYR A 42 8.70 -4.01 -3.99
CA TYR A 42 8.32 -4.36 -5.36
C TYR A 42 9.14 -3.59 -6.40
N LEU A 43 9.28 -2.27 -6.24
CA LEU A 43 10.07 -1.46 -7.18
C LEU A 43 11.50 -1.94 -7.27
N SER A 44 12.13 -2.29 -6.14
CA SER A 44 13.48 -2.83 -6.09
C SER A 44 13.59 -4.14 -6.85
N LEU A 45 12.65 -5.07 -6.64
CA LEU A 45 12.58 -6.32 -7.41
C LEU A 45 12.35 -6.08 -8.89
N HIS A 46 11.46 -5.15 -9.23
CA HIS A 46 11.15 -4.80 -10.61
C HIS A 46 12.39 -4.30 -11.36
N LEU A 47 13.19 -3.45 -10.72
CA LEU A 47 14.46 -2.97 -11.30
C LEU A 47 15.45 -4.11 -11.52
N VAL A 48 15.57 -5.04 -10.58
CA VAL A 48 16.43 -6.22 -10.74
C VAL A 48 15.97 -7.06 -11.93
N ILE A 49 14.67 -7.31 -12.05
CA ILE A 49 14.08 -8.11 -13.14
C ILE A 49 14.28 -7.41 -14.49
N LEU A 50 14.08 -6.10 -14.57
CA LEU A 50 14.36 -5.33 -15.77
C LEU A 50 15.85 -5.40 -16.15
N GLY A 51 16.74 -5.51 -15.17
CA GLY A 51 18.17 -5.74 -15.40
C GLY A 51 18.47 -7.05 -16.13
N LEU A 52 17.57 -8.05 -16.06
CA LEU A 52 17.73 -9.29 -16.82
C LEU A 52 17.59 -9.08 -18.34
N LEU A 53 16.88 -8.05 -18.78
CA LEU A 53 16.77 -7.69 -20.18
C LEU A 53 18.16 -7.34 -20.78
N ALA A 54 19.06 -6.79 -19.99
CA ALA A 54 20.43 -6.50 -20.41
C ALA A 54 21.24 -7.77 -20.73
N LYS A 55 20.79 -8.94 -20.21
CA LYS A 55 21.40 -10.26 -20.51
C LYS A 55 20.84 -10.91 -21.77
N GLY A 56 19.93 -10.23 -22.48
CA GLY A 56 19.29 -10.73 -23.67
C GLY A 56 18.01 -11.55 -23.40
N PRO A 57 17.34 -12.00 -24.49
CA PRO A 57 16.02 -12.67 -24.40
C PRO A 57 16.00 -13.92 -23.51
N SER A 58 17.04 -14.74 -23.57
CA SER A 58 17.10 -16.01 -22.81
C SER A 58 17.08 -15.80 -21.29
N GLY A 59 17.66 -14.70 -20.79
CA GLY A 59 17.65 -14.35 -19.38
C GLY A 59 16.25 -13.91 -18.90
N TYR A 60 15.52 -13.21 -19.75
CA TYR A 60 14.20 -12.68 -19.44
C TYR A 60 13.08 -13.70 -19.62
N ASP A 61 13.18 -14.58 -20.62
CA ASP A 61 12.17 -15.61 -20.92
C ASP A 61 11.98 -16.59 -19.79
N SER A 62 13.04 -16.91 -19.06
CA SER A 62 12.97 -17.77 -17.86
C SER A 62 12.12 -17.12 -16.78
N PHE A 63 12.27 -15.82 -16.57
CA PHE A 63 11.44 -15.05 -15.65
C PHE A 63 9.98 -14.99 -16.12
N LEU A 64 9.71 -14.76 -17.41
CA LEU A 64 8.34 -14.69 -17.94
C LEU A 64 7.56 -16.00 -17.71
N LYS A 65 8.21 -17.17 -17.79
CA LYS A 65 7.57 -18.44 -17.47
C LYS A 65 7.12 -18.49 -16.01
N LEU A 66 7.97 -17.99 -15.09
CA LEU A 66 7.66 -17.95 -13.66
C LEU A 66 6.56 -16.92 -13.36
N ALA A 67 6.60 -15.76 -14.03
CA ALA A 67 5.62 -14.67 -13.86
C ALA A 67 4.19 -15.07 -14.23
N ARG A 68 4.03 -16.09 -15.10
CA ARG A 68 2.71 -16.64 -15.46
C ARG A 68 2.12 -17.60 -14.43
N SER A 69 2.84 -17.88 -13.35
CA SER A 69 2.32 -18.75 -12.29
C SER A 69 1.26 -18.05 -11.44
N PRO A 70 0.26 -18.79 -10.92
CA PRO A 70 -0.81 -18.20 -10.08
C PRO A 70 -0.27 -17.46 -8.85
N LEU A 71 0.86 -17.89 -8.31
CA LEU A 71 1.51 -17.26 -7.17
C LEU A 71 2.01 -15.85 -7.53
N PHE A 72 2.62 -15.68 -8.71
CA PHE A 72 3.05 -14.36 -9.19
C PHE A 72 1.87 -13.46 -9.52
N THR A 73 0.83 -13.99 -10.16
CA THR A 73 -0.42 -13.25 -10.41
C THR A 73 -1.04 -12.74 -9.10
N PHE A 74 -1.05 -13.55 -8.05
CA PHE A 74 -1.50 -13.10 -6.73
C PHE A 74 -0.58 -12.02 -6.15
N GLY A 75 0.74 -12.16 -6.30
CA GLY A 75 1.72 -11.13 -5.90
C GLY A 75 1.48 -9.80 -6.63
N GLU A 76 1.22 -9.84 -7.93
CA GLU A 76 0.88 -8.66 -8.73
C GLU A 76 -0.40 -7.99 -8.24
N LEU A 77 -1.44 -8.77 -7.89
CA LEU A 77 -2.66 -8.23 -7.30
C LEU A 77 -2.38 -7.52 -5.97
N LEU A 78 -1.51 -8.06 -5.12
CA LEU A 78 -1.11 -7.41 -3.86
C LEU A 78 -0.41 -6.08 -4.12
N VAL A 79 0.45 -6.00 -5.15
CA VAL A 79 1.13 -4.76 -5.53
C VAL A 79 0.12 -3.72 -6.04
N VAL A 80 -0.82 -4.12 -6.89
CA VAL A 80 -1.91 -3.26 -7.38
C VAL A 80 -2.74 -2.75 -6.20
N ALA A 81 -3.11 -3.64 -5.28
CA ALA A 81 -3.84 -3.27 -4.07
C ALA A 81 -3.06 -2.27 -3.21
N ALA A 82 -1.77 -2.50 -3.00
CA ALA A 82 -0.90 -1.59 -2.27
C ALA A 82 -0.82 -0.22 -2.96
N GLY A 83 -0.70 -0.17 -4.28
CA GLY A 83 -0.66 1.06 -5.07
C GLY A 83 -1.96 1.88 -4.95
N ILE A 84 -3.11 1.22 -5.06
CA ILE A 84 -4.42 1.86 -4.94
C ILE A 84 -4.62 2.41 -3.52
N LEU A 85 -4.40 1.59 -2.49
CA LEU A 85 -4.56 1.98 -1.09
C LEU A 85 -3.61 3.12 -0.72
N HIS A 86 -2.35 3.03 -1.12
CA HIS A 86 -1.33 4.05 -0.86
C HIS A 86 -1.67 5.36 -1.57
N GLY A 87 -2.01 5.30 -2.85
CA GLY A 87 -2.32 6.46 -3.67
C GLY A 87 -3.56 7.20 -3.20
N LEU A 88 -4.67 6.49 -2.96
CA LEU A 88 -5.91 7.10 -2.50
C LEU A 88 -5.77 7.67 -1.07
N ASN A 89 -5.07 6.98 -0.18
CA ASN A 89 -4.77 7.54 1.14
C ASN A 89 -3.82 8.74 1.06
N GLY A 90 -2.87 8.73 0.12
CA GLY A 90 -2.01 9.86 -0.20
C GLY A 90 -2.81 11.09 -0.67
N ILE A 91 -3.78 10.91 -1.56
CA ILE A 91 -4.72 11.97 -1.97
C ILE A 91 -5.46 12.54 -0.78
N ARG A 92 -5.95 11.68 0.13
CA ARG A 92 -6.59 12.15 1.38
C ARG A 92 -5.65 13.03 2.19
N ILE A 93 -4.39 12.63 2.35
CA ILE A 93 -3.39 13.42 3.10
C ILE A 93 -3.19 14.78 2.44
N ILE A 94 -3.04 14.82 1.12
CA ILE A 94 -2.88 16.06 0.35
C ILE A 94 -4.10 16.97 0.57
N LEU A 95 -5.32 16.47 0.38
CA LEU A 95 -6.54 17.24 0.57
C LEU A 95 -6.64 17.84 1.98
N THR A 96 -6.37 17.03 3.00
CA THR A 96 -6.43 17.49 4.39
C THR A 96 -5.32 18.50 4.74
N THR A 97 -4.16 18.40 4.09
CA THR A 97 -3.09 19.41 4.23
C THR A 97 -3.50 20.78 3.68
N PHE A 98 -4.29 20.79 2.61
CA PHE A 98 -4.89 22.03 2.07
C PHE A 98 -6.19 22.46 2.80
N GLY A 99 -6.51 21.84 3.93
CA GLY A 99 -7.71 22.17 4.72
C GLY A 99 -9.01 21.54 4.20
N VAL A 100 -8.98 20.82 3.08
CA VAL A 100 -10.17 20.20 2.50
C VAL A 100 -10.56 18.94 3.28
N GLY A 101 -11.78 18.92 3.81
CA GLY A 101 -12.34 17.75 4.50
C GLY A 101 -11.73 17.43 5.87
N VAL A 102 -11.01 18.38 6.50
CA VAL A 102 -10.38 18.22 7.82
C VAL A 102 -11.39 17.77 8.88
N THR A 103 -12.60 18.37 8.88
CA THR A 103 -13.67 18.02 9.81
C THR A 103 -14.32 16.66 9.52
N ARG A 104 -14.12 16.11 8.31
CA ARG A 104 -14.72 14.86 7.82
C ARG A 104 -13.68 13.79 7.48
N GLN A 105 -12.50 13.85 8.10
CA GLN A 105 -11.38 12.92 7.80
C GLN A 105 -11.77 11.44 7.90
N LYS A 106 -12.62 11.08 8.86
CA LYS A 106 -13.11 9.71 9.04
C LYS A 106 -13.97 9.26 7.84
N GLN A 107 -14.87 10.13 7.38
CA GLN A 107 -15.72 9.84 6.22
C GLN A 107 -14.90 9.73 4.94
N LEU A 108 -13.94 10.63 4.74
CA LEU A 108 -13.00 10.57 3.61
C LEU A 108 -12.20 9.26 3.62
N PHE A 109 -11.68 8.85 4.78
CA PHE A 109 -10.92 7.60 4.88
C PHE A 109 -11.76 6.39 4.48
N PHE A 110 -12.96 6.24 5.05
CA PHE A 110 -13.82 5.08 4.74
C PHE A 110 -14.38 5.14 3.31
N GLY A 111 -14.67 6.33 2.77
CA GLY A 111 -15.09 6.49 1.38
C GLY A 111 -14.01 6.04 0.40
N LEU A 112 -12.77 6.51 0.59
CA LEU A 112 -11.64 6.13 -0.25
C LEU A 112 -11.26 4.64 -0.08
N LEU A 113 -11.36 4.11 1.14
CA LEU A 113 -11.17 2.69 1.40
C LEU A 113 -12.22 1.84 0.68
N GLY A 114 -13.49 2.24 0.70
CA GLY A 114 -14.56 1.56 -0.04
C GLY A 114 -14.32 1.56 -1.55
N ILE A 115 -13.92 2.70 -2.12
CA ILE A 115 -13.53 2.80 -3.53
C ILE A 115 -12.34 1.88 -3.82
N SER A 116 -11.32 1.87 -2.96
CA SER A 116 -10.15 0.98 -3.10
C SER A 116 -10.57 -0.48 -3.19
N VAL A 117 -11.43 -0.93 -2.27
CA VAL A 117 -11.91 -2.33 -2.23
C VAL A 117 -12.63 -2.69 -3.52
N ILE A 118 -13.53 -1.83 -4.02
CA ILE A 118 -14.26 -2.06 -5.27
C ILE A 118 -13.28 -2.20 -6.45
N VAL A 119 -12.33 -1.27 -6.57
CA VAL A 119 -11.36 -1.27 -7.67
C VAL A 119 -10.46 -2.52 -7.60
N ILE A 120 -9.98 -2.89 -6.40
CA ILE A 120 -9.16 -4.09 -6.21
C ILE A 120 -9.94 -5.35 -6.59
N LEU A 121 -11.21 -5.46 -6.19
CA LEU A 121 -12.07 -6.59 -6.54
C LEU A 121 -12.27 -6.70 -8.05
N VAL A 122 -12.61 -5.60 -8.72
CA VAL A 122 -12.77 -5.58 -10.19
C VAL A 122 -11.47 -5.98 -10.88
N PHE A 123 -10.35 -5.47 -10.42
CA PHE A 123 -9.04 -5.82 -10.97
C PHE A 123 -8.71 -7.30 -10.75
N GLY A 124 -8.94 -7.81 -9.54
CA GLY A 124 -8.71 -9.22 -9.20
C GLY A 124 -9.55 -10.17 -10.05
N LEU A 125 -10.85 -9.89 -10.20
CA LEU A 125 -11.73 -10.68 -11.05
C LEU A 125 -11.22 -10.73 -12.50
N ARG A 126 -10.73 -9.62 -13.03
CA ARG A 126 -10.16 -9.55 -14.37
C ARG A 126 -8.83 -10.29 -14.49
N MET A 127 -7.97 -10.20 -13.49
CA MET A 127 -6.66 -10.88 -13.51
C MET A 127 -6.80 -12.40 -13.48
N PHE A 128 -7.78 -12.92 -12.74
CA PHE A 128 -8.01 -14.37 -12.63
C PHE A 128 -9.04 -14.90 -13.64
N ASN A 129 -9.53 -14.07 -14.57
CA ASN A 129 -10.52 -14.44 -15.59
C ASN A 129 -11.83 -15.02 -14.99
N ILE A 130 -12.27 -14.48 -13.85
CA ILE A 130 -13.52 -14.87 -13.18
C ILE A 130 -14.63 -13.90 -13.57
#